data_fb0edb9a12d60a67afc140e4a4e52fe6
#
_entry.id   fb0edb9a12d60a67afc140e4a4e52fe6
#
_cell.length_a   1.000
_cell.length_b   1.000
_cell.length_c   1.000
_cell.angle_alpha   90.00
_cell.angle_beta   90.00
_cell.angle_gamma   90.00
#
_symmetry.space_group_name_H-M   'P 1'
#
loop_
_entity.id
_entity.type
_entity.pdbx_description
1 polymer ?
#
loop_
_entity_poly.entity_id
_entity_poly.type
_entity_poly.pdbx_seq_one_letter_code
_entity_poly.pdbx_strand_id
1 'polypeptide(L)'
;MAHIFLSQLKTVLNNCIDELEQIHFLFSRNPETDFTRKRKLTFKEYIQFMLLMQGKTVSNEILDFFSHFLSAPSKSAFTQQRYKLLPEGWDFLFHSFVTQCRSLSDDLYCGYRLLACDGSDVNIARNPSDERTFIHEGEKGYNAVHINALYDIMNKTYCDFHVQGKKKLHERAALNLMVDRYSDPAPSILMADRGYESFNAFAHIIRKNMKFVIRMKDIGSNGILSSYDLPDDEFDTRIKTTLTRRHTKETVGDPDIYTILQPSTDFDFLDEKCRYYDISFRIVRIRLENGSYICIATNLSKEEFSLKDIKKLYKMRWSEETSFRELKYTIGLVNWHSSKYDRILQEIAARMLLYNFCELVTSHAVIQTAENVKHVYKINFATAVNICRAYLKNGGDETEIMLLIQRH
;
A
#
# COMPACT_ATOMS: atom_id res chain seq x y z
N MET A 1 27.33 -11.59 0.26
CA MET A 1 26.38 -10.71 -0.46
C MET A 1 25.19 -10.29 0.41
N ALA A 2 24.46 -11.21 1.01
CA ALA A 2 23.26 -10.86 1.83
C ALA A 2 23.56 -9.98 3.07
N HIS A 3 24.70 -10.13 3.74
CA HIS A 3 25.11 -9.25 4.85
C HIS A 3 25.42 -7.82 4.39
N ILE A 4 26.03 -7.65 3.21
CA ILE A 4 26.26 -6.32 2.62
C ILE A 4 24.92 -5.61 2.35
N PHE A 5 23.93 -6.35 1.88
CA PHE A 5 22.59 -5.82 1.65
C PHE A 5 21.92 -5.32 2.94
N LEU A 6 22.00 -6.09 4.04
CA LEU A 6 21.43 -5.69 5.32
C LEU A 6 22.07 -4.41 5.86
N SER A 7 23.40 -4.28 5.75
CA SER A 7 24.12 -3.06 6.15
C SER A 7 23.71 -1.85 5.29
N GLN A 8 23.61 -2.03 3.97
CA GLN A 8 23.16 -0.99 3.04
C GLN A 8 21.74 -0.57 3.34
N LEU A 9 20.83 -1.51 3.58
CA LEU A 9 19.42 -1.23 3.87
C LEU A 9 19.28 -0.43 5.19
N LYS A 10 20.03 -0.79 6.23
CA LYS A 10 20.09 -0.01 7.49
C LYS A 10 20.65 1.39 7.26
N THR A 11 21.66 1.52 6.41
CA THR A 11 22.23 2.82 6.05
C THR A 11 21.20 3.68 5.33
N VAL A 12 20.45 3.13 4.38
CA VAL A 12 19.34 3.83 3.72
C VAL A 12 18.31 4.31 4.72
N LEU A 13 17.87 3.45 5.64
CA LEU A 13 16.92 3.84 6.68
C LEU A 13 17.45 5.00 7.54
N ASN A 14 18.70 4.92 7.97
CA ASN A 14 19.31 5.98 8.77
C ASN A 14 19.43 7.29 7.99
N ASN A 15 19.82 7.24 6.72
CA ASN A 15 19.92 8.43 5.85
C ASN A 15 18.53 9.09 5.68
N CYS A 16 17.47 8.31 5.49
CA CYS A 16 16.11 8.86 5.42
C CYS A 16 15.67 9.53 6.74
N ILE A 17 16.06 8.95 7.89
CA ILE A 17 15.78 9.55 9.21
C ILE A 17 16.58 10.85 9.36
N ASP A 18 17.85 10.87 8.94
CA ASP A 18 18.71 12.05 8.99
C ASP A 18 18.20 13.17 8.08
N GLU A 19 17.72 12.82 6.89
CA GLU A 19 17.07 13.74 5.97
C GLU A 19 15.83 14.37 6.61
N LEU A 20 14.93 13.56 7.17
CA LEU A 20 13.76 14.05 7.87
C LEU A 20 14.14 14.92 9.08
N GLU A 21 15.20 14.56 9.84
CA GLU A 21 15.68 15.39 10.95
C GLU A 21 16.15 16.78 10.47
N GLN A 22 16.81 16.87 9.33
CA GLN A 22 17.27 18.15 8.75
C GLN A 22 16.12 19.06 8.33
N ILE A 23 15.03 18.48 7.82
CA ILE A 23 13.87 19.22 7.31
C ILE A 23 12.64 19.12 8.22
N HIS A 24 12.80 18.65 9.48
CA HIS A 24 11.66 18.41 10.39
C HIS A 24 10.76 19.62 10.55
N PHE A 25 11.29 20.85 10.41
CA PHE A 25 10.53 22.09 10.52
C PHE A 25 9.38 22.18 9.51
N LEU A 26 9.48 21.52 8.33
CA LEU A 26 8.41 21.45 7.33
C LEU A 26 7.22 20.60 7.83
N PHE A 27 7.48 19.68 8.74
CA PHE A 27 6.52 18.72 9.27
C PHE A 27 6.26 18.88 10.77
N SER A 28 6.69 20.00 11.37
CA SER A 28 6.47 20.29 12.79
C SER A 28 5.25 21.16 12.99
N ARG A 29 4.51 20.94 14.10
CA ARG A 29 3.35 21.76 14.44
C ARG A 29 3.75 23.21 14.72
N ASN A 30 4.91 23.41 15.34
CA ASN A 30 5.51 24.70 15.61
C ASN A 30 6.95 24.70 15.08
N PRO A 31 7.15 25.06 13.79
CA PRO A 31 8.45 24.96 13.12
C PRO A 31 9.62 25.60 13.85
N GLU A 32 9.38 26.75 14.51
CA GLU A 32 10.42 27.53 15.17
C GLU A 32 10.83 26.98 16.55
N THR A 33 10.00 26.15 17.19
CA THR A 33 10.22 25.70 18.57
C THR A 33 10.28 24.22 18.77
N ASP A 34 9.67 23.45 17.84
CA ASP A 34 9.65 21.99 17.95
C ASP A 34 11.01 21.40 17.54
N PHE A 35 11.48 20.43 18.32
CA PHE A 35 12.76 19.74 18.16
C PHE A 35 14.03 20.61 18.22
N THR A 36 13.92 21.91 18.51
CA THR A 36 15.07 22.85 18.59
C THR A 36 15.92 22.66 19.84
N ARG A 37 15.34 22.15 20.93
CA ARG A 37 16.03 21.99 22.21
C ARG A 37 16.52 20.55 22.40
N LYS A 38 17.76 20.38 22.86
CA LYS A 38 18.28 19.08 23.26
C LYS A 38 17.45 18.49 24.41
N ARG A 39 16.84 17.35 24.18
CA ARG A 39 15.97 16.62 25.13
C ARG A 39 16.52 15.22 25.36
N LYS A 40 16.03 14.54 26.44
CA LYS A 40 16.38 13.11 26.72
C LYS A 40 15.97 12.18 25.57
N LEU A 41 14.90 12.49 24.87
CA LEU A 41 14.45 11.80 23.67
C LEU A 41 14.78 12.70 22.48
N THR A 42 15.82 12.34 21.74
CA THR A 42 16.23 13.01 20.51
C THR A 42 15.23 12.71 19.38
N PHE A 43 15.30 13.47 18.27
CA PHE A 43 14.45 13.22 17.11
C PHE A 43 14.66 11.80 16.54
N LYS A 44 15.90 11.41 16.33
CA LYS A 44 16.24 10.07 15.83
C LYS A 44 15.76 8.95 16.75
N GLU A 45 16.00 9.07 18.05
CA GLU A 45 15.52 8.09 19.04
C GLU A 45 13.99 8.01 19.06
N TYR A 46 13.28 9.16 18.87
CA TYR A 46 11.84 9.17 18.74
C TYR A 46 11.36 8.36 17.52
N ILE A 47 11.97 8.58 16.34
CA ILE A 47 11.63 7.84 15.13
C ILE A 47 11.94 6.35 15.27
N GLN A 48 13.14 6.00 15.73
CA GLN A 48 13.56 4.61 15.94
C GLN A 48 12.66 3.90 16.97
N PHE A 49 12.32 4.58 18.06
CA PHE A 49 11.42 4.03 19.06
C PHE A 49 10.03 3.72 18.45
N MET A 50 9.45 4.66 17.69
CA MET A 50 8.16 4.45 17.01
C MET A 50 8.19 3.26 16.03
N LEU A 51 9.26 3.09 15.28
CA LEU A 51 9.43 1.95 14.37
C LEU A 51 9.45 0.62 15.12
N LEU A 52 10.05 0.58 16.32
CA LEU A 52 10.28 -0.65 17.07
C LEU A 52 9.18 -0.99 18.09
N MET A 53 8.24 -0.08 18.34
CA MET A 53 7.09 -0.34 19.22
C MET A 53 6.30 -1.58 18.79
N GLN A 54 5.83 -2.35 19.77
CA GLN A 54 5.12 -3.61 19.55
C GLN A 54 3.68 -3.54 20.11
N GLY A 55 3.32 -4.43 21.04
CA GLY A 55 1.99 -4.52 21.62
C GLY A 55 1.95 -4.31 23.13
N LYS A 56 3.03 -3.76 23.73
CA LYS A 56 3.09 -3.48 25.16
C LYS A 56 2.49 -2.09 25.47
N THR A 57 2.36 -1.78 26.75
CA THR A 57 2.01 -0.39 27.14
C THR A 57 3.15 0.55 26.79
N VAL A 58 2.85 1.81 26.47
CA VAL A 58 3.87 2.82 26.13
C VAL A 58 5.00 2.88 27.16
N SER A 59 4.68 2.76 28.46
CA SER A 59 5.68 2.78 29.51
C SER A 59 6.65 1.59 29.44
N ASN A 60 6.12 0.39 29.19
CA ASN A 60 6.94 -0.81 29.05
C ASN A 60 7.77 -0.78 27.75
N GLU A 61 7.19 -0.29 26.64
CA GLU A 61 7.92 -0.07 25.39
C GLU A 61 9.12 0.88 25.58
N ILE A 62 8.94 1.98 26.33
CA ILE A 62 10.01 2.93 26.67
C ILE A 62 11.10 2.24 27.49
N LEU A 63 10.73 1.51 28.53
CA LEU A 63 11.71 0.81 29.38
C LEU A 63 12.49 -0.23 28.58
N ASP A 64 11.82 -1.00 27.74
CA ASP A 64 12.48 -1.98 26.88
C ASP A 64 13.42 -1.33 25.87
N PHE A 65 13.01 -0.22 25.25
CA PHE A 65 13.83 0.46 24.23
C PHE A 65 15.10 1.05 24.83
N PHE A 66 15.00 1.79 25.93
CA PHE A 66 16.16 2.48 26.53
C PHE A 66 17.04 1.59 27.39
N SER A 67 16.58 0.43 27.83
CA SER A 67 17.34 -0.53 28.67
C SER A 67 17.95 0.05 29.97
N HIS A 68 17.62 1.33 30.29
CA HIS A 68 18.14 2.07 31.44
C HIS A 68 17.03 2.81 32.16
N PHE A 69 16.55 2.25 33.22
CA PHE A 69 15.37 2.77 33.95
C PHE A 69 15.45 4.23 34.36
N LEU A 70 16.61 4.72 34.81
CA LEU A 70 16.75 6.09 35.29
C LEU A 70 16.93 7.15 34.18
N SER A 71 17.47 6.76 33.03
CA SER A 71 17.69 7.65 31.89
C SER A 71 16.52 7.65 30.91
N ALA A 72 15.63 6.66 30.95
CA ALA A 72 14.49 6.55 30.07
C ALA A 72 13.57 7.78 30.18
N PRO A 73 13.04 8.30 29.06
CA PRO A 73 12.06 9.35 29.09
C PRO A 73 10.75 8.87 29.71
N SER A 74 9.97 9.76 30.28
CA SER A 74 8.63 9.42 30.76
C SER A 74 7.64 9.26 29.59
N LYS A 75 6.54 8.53 29.81
CA LYS A 75 5.43 8.45 28.87
C LYS A 75 4.93 9.84 28.42
N SER A 76 4.90 10.81 29.36
CA SER A 76 4.49 12.18 29.06
C SER A 76 5.48 12.86 28.10
N ALA A 77 6.79 12.72 28.34
CA ALA A 77 7.84 13.26 27.47
C ALA A 77 7.74 12.69 26.05
N PHE A 78 7.58 11.37 25.91
CA PHE A 78 7.35 10.72 24.62
C PHE A 78 6.11 11.26 23.93
N THR A 79 4.98 11.35 24.65
CA THR A 79 3.70 11.82 24.10
C THR A 79 3.81 13.28 23.61
N GLN A 80 4.56 14.12 24.31
CA GLN A 80 4.83 15.50 23.91
C GLN A 80 5.72 15.57 22.65
N GLN A 81 6.78 14.78 22.59
CA GLN A 81 7.64 14.73 21.39
C GLN A 81 6.85 14.23 20.17
N ARG A 82 6.09 13.15 20.35
CA ARG A 82 5.24 12.58 19.30
C ARG A 82 4.20 13.58 18.75
N TYR A 83 3.66 14.46 19.62
CA TYR A 83 2.69 15.48 19.22
C TYR A 83 3.29 16.52 18.27
N LYS A 84 4.59 16.79 18.35
CA LYS A 84 5.25 17.82 17.57
C LYS A 84 5.34 17.49 16.09
N LEU A 85 5.59 16.23 15.72
CA LEU A 85 5.69 15.80 14.34
C LEU A 85 4.29 15.54 13.77
N LEU A 86 4.00 16.13 12.61
CA LEU A 86 2.79 15.87 11.84
C LEU A 86 2.84 14.49 11.18
N PRO A 87 1.68 13.86 10.86
CA PRO A 87 1.64 12.60 10.12
C PRO A 87 2.40 12.64 8.80
N GLU A 88 2.39 13.78 8.11
CA GLU A 88 3.05 14.02 6.83
C GLU A 88 4.57 13.81 6.90
N GLY A 89 5.18 14.02 8.07
CA GLY A 89 6.60 13.70 8.28
C GLY A 89 6.88 12.19 8.25
N TRP A 90 5.95 11.39 8.74
CA TRP A 90 6.02 9.93 8.61
C TRP A 90 5.73 9.44 7.20
N ASP A 91 4.81 10.10 6.49
CA ASP A 91 4.53 9.84 5.10
C ASP A 91 5.76 10.13 4.22
N PHE A 92 6.43 11.27 4.45
CA PHE A 92 7.70 11.61 3.83
C PHE A 92 8.77 10.54 4.09
N LEU A 93 8.95 10.12 5.35
CA LEU A 93 9.95 9.11 5.71
C LEU A 93 9.68 7.77 5.00
N PHE A 94 8.42 7.35 4.92
CA PHE A 94 8.01 6.14 4.22
C PHE A 94 8.36 6.22 2.73
N HIS A 95 7.97 7.29 2.04
CA HIS A 95 8.21 7.43 0.60
C HIS A 95 9.69 7.63 0.27
N SER A 96 10.45 8.36 1.11
CA SER A 96 11.90 8.49 0.96
C SER A 96 12.57 7.12 1.07
N PHE A 97 12.21 6.30 2.07
CA PHE A 97 12.72 4.95 2.23
C PHE A 97 12.38 4.05 1.03
N VAL A 98 11.11 4.02 0.60
CA VAL A 98 10.69 3.24 -0.58
C VAL A 98 11.49 3.62 -1.82
N THR A 99 11.66 4.92 -2.06
CA THR A 99 12.39 5.44 -3.23
C THR A 99 13.87 5.05 -3.20
N GLN A 100 14.53 5.21 -2.05
CA GLN A 100 15.95 4.91 -1.93
C GLN A 100 16.23 3.40 -1.96
N CYS A 101 15.33 2.57 -1.46
CA CYS A 101 15.47 1.10 -1.50
C CYS A 101 15.44 0.52 -2.91
N ARG A 102 14.88 1.22 -3.91
CA ARG A 102 14.90 0.77 -5.32
C ARG A 102 16.32 0.60 -5.87
N SER A 103 17.29 1.36 -5.38
CA SER A 103 18.69 1.18 -5.75
C SER A 103 19.32 -0.12 -5.23
N LEU A 104 18.67 -0.76 -4.25
CA LEU A 104 19.14 -2.00 -3.62
C LEU A 104 18.40 -3.25 -4.13
N SER A 105 17.11 -3.12 -4.44
CA SER A 105 16.25 -4.19 -4.93
C SER A 105 15.21 -3.62 -5.88
N ASP A 106 15.23 -4.09 -7.11
CA ASP A 106 14.36 -3.59 -8.20
C ASP A 106 13.96 -4.69 -9.17
N ASP A 107 13.35 -5.76 -8.64
CA ASP A 107 12.87 -6.88 -9.43
C ASP A 107 11.63 -6.49 -10.24
N LEU A 108 11.69 -6.77 -11.56
CA LEU A 108 10.62 -6.50 -12.51
C LEU A 108 10.11 -7.80 -13.16
N TYR A 109 8.83 -7.83 -13.47
CA TYR A 109 8.21 -8.93 -14.23
C TYR A 109 8.10 -8.53 -15.70
N CYS A 110 8.84 -9.20 -16.58
CA CYS A 110 8.87 -8.87 -18.02
C CYS A 110 9.12 -7.35 -18.29
N GLY A 111 9.98 -6.73 -17.48
CA GLY A 111 10.28 -5.30 -17.60
C GLY A 111 9.24 -4.37 -16.96
N TYR A 112 8.21 -4.90 -16.33
CA TYR A 112 7.18 -4.13 -15.63
C TYR A 112 7.27 -4.28 -14.12
N ARG A 113 7.03 -3.22 -13.39
CA ARG A 113 6.71 -3.27 -11.97
C ARG A 113 5.25 -3.69 -11.80
N LEU A 114 5.02 -4.75 -11.03
CA LEU A 114 3.69 -5.26 -10.75
C LEU A 114 3.16 -4.66 -9.44
N LEU A 115 2.12 -3.83 -9.55
CA LEU A 115 1.47 -3.20 -8.41
C LEU A 115 0.10 -3.85 -8.17
N ALA A 116 -0.14 -4.38 -6.98
CA ALA A 116 -1.47 -4.71 -6.54
C ALA A 116 -2.07 -3.52 -5.77
N CYS A 117 -3.36 -3.25 -5.96
CA CYS A 117 -4.11 -2.30 -5.15
C CYS A 117 -5.25 -3.03 -4.45
N ASP A 118 -5.25 -2.94 -3.14
CA ASP A 118 -6.32 -3.47 -2.31
C ASP A 118 -6.53 -2.60 -1.06
N GLY A 119 -7.62 -2.84 -0.36
CA GLY A 119 -7.95 -2.14 0.86
C GLY A 119 -8.21 -3.08 2.03
N SER A 120 -7.92 -2.62 3.24
CA SER A 120 -8.13 -3.42 4.43
C SER A 120 -8.61 -2.60 5.61
N ASP A 121 -9.70 -3.05 6.23
CA ASP A 121 -10.22 -2.43 7.46
C ASP A 121 -9.36 -2.80 8.66
N VAL A 122 -9.11 -1.81 9.52
CA VAL A 122 -8.41 -1.99 10.79
C VAL A 122 -9.17 -1.31 11.91
N ASN A 123 -9.55 -2.07 12.93
CA ASN A 123 -10.14 -1.51 14.14
C ASN A 123 -9.05 -0.77 14.93
N ILE A 124 -9.39 0.42 15.37
CA ILE A 124 -8.50 1.29 16.15
C ILE A 124 -9.02 1.48 17.57
N ALA A 125 -8.20 2.08 18.44
CA ALA A 125 -8.58 2.35 19.82
C ALA A 125 -9.86 3.20 19.87
N ARG A 126 -10.84 2.75 20.68
CA ARG A 126 -12.16 3.38 20.75
C ARG A 126 -12.07 4.84 21.18
N ASN A 127 -12.65 5.72 20.39
CA ASN A 127 -12.79 7.14 20.63
C ASN A 127 -14.10 7.66 20.04
N PRO A 128 -15.23 7.65 20.78
CA PRO A 128 -16.52 8.06 20.24
C PRO A 128 -16.59 9.51 19.78
N SER A 129 -15.67 10.37 20.24
CA SER A 129 -15.63 11.78 19.83
C SER A 129 -14.94 12.01 18.47
N ASP A 130 -14.33 10.98 17.88
CA ASP A 130 -13.77 11.10 16.53
C ASP A 130 -14.79 10.63 15.48
N GLU A 131 -15.59 11.58 15.00
CA GLU A 131 -16.65 11.31 14.01
C GLU A 131 -16.15 10.78 12.67
N ARG A 132 -14.87 10.92 12.34
CA ARG A 132 -14.29 10.42 11.08
C ARG A 132 -14.20 8.91 11.07
N THR A 133 -13.95 8.32 12.24
CA THR A 133 -13.63 6.90 12.36
C THR A 133 -14.67 6.12 13.18
N PHE A 134 -15.52 6.82 13.95
CA PHE A 134 -16.50 6.17 14.83
C PHE A 134 -17.73 5.66 14.07
N ILE A 135 -18.02 4.38 14.23
CA ILE A 135 -19.15 3.67 13.62
C ILE A 135 -20.14 3.29 14.71
N HIS A 136 -21.39 3.72 14.52
CA HIS A 136 -22.51 3.40 15.40
C HIS A 136 -23.11 2.04 15.02
N GLU A 137 -22.42 0.97 15.37
CA GLU A 137 -22.88 -0.39 15.14
C GLU A 137 -22.73 -1.21 16.41
N GLY A 138 -23.76 -2.00 16.75
CA GLY A 138 -23.87 -2.70 18.03
C GLY A 138 -24.10 -1.76 19.22
N GLU A 139 -24.08 -2.30 20.44
CA GLU A 139 -24.41 -1.53 21.67
C GLU A 139 -23.41 -0.40 21.98
N LYS A 140 -22.13 -0.57 21.68
CA LYS A 140 -21.07 0.36 22.10
C LYS A 140 -20.45 1.14 20.95
N GLY A 141 -20.68 0.73 19.71
CA GLY A 141 -19.96 1.25 18.55
C GLY A 141 -18.44 1.01 18.61
N TYR A 142 -17.75 1.23 17.53
CA TYR A 142 -16.30 1.05 17.40
C TYR A 142 -15.68 2.10 16.48
N ASN A 143 -14.35 2.24 16.52
CA ASN A 143 -13.63 3.07 15.57
C ASN A 143 -12.84 2.18 14.61
N ALA A 144 -12.88 2.52 13.33
CA ALA A 144 -12.11 1.83 12.31
C ALA A 144 -11.56 2.82 11.27
N VAL A 145 -10.43 2.46 10.71
CA VAL A 145 -9.86 3.07 9.51
C VAL A 145 -9.80 2.05 8.39
N HIS A 146 -9.81 2.53 7.18
CA HIS A 146 -9.57 1.76 5.98
C HIS A 146 -8.23 2.17 5.38
N ILE A 147 -7.35 1.22 5.15
CA ILE A 147 -6.05 1.43 4.55
C ILE A 147 -6.11 0.90 3.13
N ASN A 148 -6.01 1.79 2.15
CA ASN A 148 -5.77 1.43 0.76
C ASN A 148 -4.27 1.44 0.53
N ALA A 149 -3.73 0.47 -0.19
CA ALA A 149 -2.30 0.41 -0.45
C ALA A 149 -1.98 0.01 -1.89
N LEU A 150 -0.80 0.44 -2.37
CA LEU A 150 -0.14 -0.08 -3.55
C LEU A 150 1.02 -0.97 -3.10
N TYR A 151 0.99 -2.23 -3.50
CA TYR A 151 1.94 -3.25 -3.12
C TYR A 151 2.73 -3.74 -4.34
N ASP A 152 4.05 -3.62 -4.31
CA ASP A 152 4.94 -4.21 -5.30
C ASP A 152 5.06 -5.71 -5.07
N ILE A 153 4.50 -6.48 -5.97
CA ILE A 153 4.39 -7.94 -5.86
C ILE A 153 5.76 -8.61 -5.95
N MET A 154 6.64 -8.12 -6.83
CA MET A 154 7.94 -8.73 -7.07
C MET A 154 8.91 -8.47 -5.92
N ASN A 155 8.90 -7.24 -5.41
CA ASN A 155 9.76 -6.82 -4.31
C ASN A 155 9.11 -6.99 -2.92
N LYS A 156 7.84 -7.40 -2.87
CA LYS A 156 7.05 -7.64 -1.65
C LYS A 156 7.01 -6.44 -0.68
N THR A 157 6.93 -5.25 -1.21
CA THR A 157 6.94 -4.01 -0.44
C THR A 157 5.74 -3.13 -0.76
N TYR A 158 5.25 -2.41 0.23
CA TYR A 158 4.29 -1.34 0.01
C TYR A 158 4.98 -0.14 -0.65
N CYS A 159 4.45 0.30 -1.79
CA CYS A 159 4.95 1.47 -2.51
C CYS A 159 4.26 2.75 -2.07
N ASP A 160 2.99 2.65 -1.72
CA ASP A 160 2.15 3.76 -1.31
C ASP A 160 0.97 3.27 -0.48
N PHE A 161 0.38 4.15 0.32
CA PHE A 161 -0.86 3.88 1.04
C PHE A 161 -1.66 5.15 1.28
N HIS A 162 -2.98 5.00 1.41
CA HIS A 162 -3.89 6.09 1.79
C HIS A 162 -4.86 5.61 2.85
N VAL A 163 -4.95 6.35 3.96
CA VAL A 163 -5.79 6.00 5.11
C VAL A 163 -7.05 6.85 5.13
N GLN A 164 -8.19 6.21 5.19
CA GLN A 164 -9.50 6.86 5.30
C GLN A 164 -10.21 6.44 6.58
N GLY A 165 -10.98 7.33 7.17
CA GLY A 165 -11.94 6.94 8.20
C GLY A 165 -13.04 6.08 7.58
N LYS A 166 -13.39 4.97 8.22
CA LYS A 166 -14.36 3.99 7.69
C LYS A 166 -15.72 4.61 7.32
N LYS A 167 -16.13 5.68 8.01
CA LYS A 167 -17.39 6.40 7.74
C LYS A 167 -17.41 7.12 6.37
N LYS A 168 -16.25 7.51 5.84
CA LYS A 168 -16.11 8.22 4.57
C LYS A 168 -15.25 7.43 3.58
N LEU A 169 -15.45 6.14 3.55
CA LEU A 169 -14.71 5.24 2.67
C LEU A 169 -15.03 5.51 1.20
N HIS A 170 -13.97 5.71 0.40
CA HIS A 170 -14.06 5.85 -1.05
C HIS A 170 -12.81 5.26 -1.71
N GLU A 171 -12.78 3.93 -1.86
CA GLU A 171 -11.62 3.17 -2.34
C GLU A 171 -11.13 3.61 -3.72
N ARG A 172 -12.06 3.90 -4.65
CA ARG A 172 -11.71 4.37 -6.01
C ARG A 172 -11.01 5.73 -5.99
N ALA A 173 -11.47 6.66 -5.14
CA ALA A 173 -10.79 7.95 -4.98
C ALA A 173 -9.41 7.79 -4.33
N ALA A 174 -9.26 6.87 -3.39
CA ALA A 174 -7.96 6.52 -2.81
C ALA A 174 -7.00 5.96 -3.86
N LEU A 175 -7.48 5.05 -4.73
CA LEU A 175 -6.70 4.55 -5.86
C LEU A 175 -6.25 5.67 -6.78
N ASN A 176 -7.18 6.53 -7.22
CA ASN A 176 -6.87 7.65 -8.13
C ASN A 176 -5.80 8.57 -7.53
N LEU A 177 -5.93 8.91 -6.24
CA LEU A 177 -4.96 9.72 -5.51
C LEU A 177 -3.56 9.06 -5.50
N MET A 178 -3.48 7.76 -5.20
CA MET A 178 -2.22 7.02 -5.19
C MET A 178 -1.62 6.90 -6.59
N VAL A 179 -2.44 6.67 -7.61
CA VAL A 179 -2.01 6.64 -9.02
C VAL A 179 -1.47 7.99 -9.46
N ASP A 180 -2.15 9.09 -9.13
CA ASP A 180 -1.74 10.44 -9.55
C ASP A 180 -0.41 10.87 -8.94
N ARG A 181 -0.14 10.51 -7.69
CA ARG A 181 1.14 10.80 -7.02
C ARG A 181 2.24 9.76 -7.27
N TYR A 182 1.88 8.60 -7.83
CA TYR A 182 2.85 7.55 -8.13
C TYR A 182 3.90 8.04 -9.12
N SER A 183 5.17 7.85 -8.77
CA SER A 183 6.32 8.24 -9.58
C SER A 183 7.36 7.14 -9.54
N ASP A 184 7.48 6.42 -10.66
CA ASP A 184 8.45 5.36 -10.85
C ASP A 184 8.96 5.42 -12.29
N PRO A 185 10.28 5.30 -12.54
CA PRO A 185 10.83 5.27 -13.88
C PRO A 185 10.50 3.99 -14.65
N ALA A 186 10.24 2.89 -13.94
CA ALA A 186 9.89 1.62 -14.55
C ALA A 186 8.43 1.61 -15.03
N PRO A 187 8.14 1.06 -16.22
CA PRO A 187 6.77 0.82 -16.64
C PRO A 187 6.03 -0.03 -15.60
N SER A 188 4.78 0.31 -15.32
CA SER A 188 4.04 -0.36 -14.23
C SER A 188 2.72 -0.94 -14.73
N ILE A 189 2.34 -2.11 -14.19
CA ILE A 189 1.03 -2.75 -14.35
C ILE A 189 0.33 -2.71 -13.01
N LEU A 190 -0.78 -1.99 -12.91
CA LEU A 190 -1.63 -1.94 -11.72
C LEU A 190 -2.70 -3.02 -11.80
N MET A 191 -2.80 -3.83 -10.77
CA MET A 191 -3.82 -4.87 -10.62
C MET A 191 -4.75 -4.55 -9.47
N ALA A 192 -6.06 -4.67 -9.71
CA ALA A 192 -7.06 -4.43 -8.67
C ALA A 192 -8.28 -5.36 -8.82
N ASP A 193 -9.06 -5.46 -7.75
CA ASP A 193 -10.27 -6.25 -7.75
C ASP A 193 -11.46 -5.49 -8.38
N ARG A 194 -12.64 -6.15 -8.41
CA ARG A 194 -13.86 -5.57 -9.00
C ARG A 194 -14.42 -4.34 -8.26
N GLY A 195 -13.99 -4.07 -7.03
CA GLY A 195 -14.36 -2.87 -6.28
C GLY A 195 -13.85 -1.60 -6.95
N TYR A 196 -12.73 -1.71 -7.65
CA TYR A 196 -12.07 -0.62 -8.35
C TYR A 196 -12.54 -0.43 -9.81
N GLU A 197 -13.51 -1.22 -10.29
CA GLU A 197 -14.12 -1.06 -11.61
C GLU A 197 -14.71 0.36 -11.77
N SER A 198 -14.05 1.20 -12.60
CA SER A 198 -14.47 2.57 -12.85
C SER A 198 -13.78 3.14 -14.09
N PHE A 199 -14.54 3.83 -14.96
CA PHE A 199 -13.93 4.59 -16.05
C PHE A 199 -12.95 5.65 -15.55
N ASN A 200 -13.23 6.27 -14.38
CA ASN A 200 -12.35 7.25 -13.78
C ASN A 200 -11.00 6.62 -13.42
N ALA A 201 -11.00 5.46 -12.77
CA ALA A 201 -9.76 4.75 -12.44
C ALA A 201 -8.96 4.39 -13.71
N PHE A 202 -9.62 3.88 -14.76
CA PHE A 202 -8.96 3.59 -16.03
C PHE A 202 -8.33 4.84 -16.64
N ALA A 203 -9.04 5.98 -16.63
CA ALA A 203 -8.55 7.23 -17.18
C ALA A 203 -7.32 7.76 -16.42
N HIS A 204 -7.32 7.75 -15.08
CA HIS A 204 -6.17 8.12 -14.25
C HIS A 204 -4.95 7.24 -14.56
N ILE A 205 -5.13 5.91 -14.62
CA ILE A 205 -4.03 4.97 -14.91
C ILE A 205 -3.46 5.18 -16.31
N ILE A 206 -4.34 5.33 -17.32
CA ILE A 206 -3.93 5.60 -18.72
C ILE A 206 -3.18 6.92 -18.82
N ARG A 207 -3.67 7.98 -18.17
CA ARG A 207 -3.03 9.31 -18.17
C ARG A 207 -1.64 9.29 -17.55
N LYS A 208 -1.40 8.42 -16.57
CA LYS A 208 -0.08 8.17 -15.96
C LYS A 208 0.81 7.26 -16.81
N ASN A 209 0.37 6.91 -18.01
CA ASN A 209 1.08 5.98 -18.89
C ASN A 209 1.35 4.60 -18.24
N MET A 210 0.50 4.22 -17.29
CA MET A 210 0.55 2.92 -16.65
C MET A 210 -0.33 1.90 -17.40
N LYS A 211 -0.04 0.64 -17.19
CA LYS A 211 -0.91 -0.47 -17.60
C LYS A 211 -1.79 -0.90 -16.42
N PHE A 212 -2.90 -1.59 -16.75
CA PHE A 212 -3.75 -2.14 -15.70
C PHE A 212 -4.32 -3.52 -16.04
N VAL A 213 -4.68 -4.26 -15.01
CA VAL A 213 -5.41 -5.53 -15.04
C VAL A 213 -6.43 -5.49 -13.90
N ILE A 214 -7.64 -5.06 -14.20
CA ILE A 214 -8.70 -4.83 -13.21
C ILE A 214 -9.84 -5.80 -13.44
N ARG A 215 -10.22 -6.55 -12.40
CA ARG A 215 -11.39 -7.41 -12.46
C ARG A 215 -12.65 -6.56 -12.59
N MET A 216 -13.55 -7.03 -13.45
CA MET A 216 -14.85 -6.42 -13.72
C MET A 216 -15.98 -7.26 -13.14
N LYS A 217 -17.13 -6.64 -12.93
CA LYS A 217 -18.38 -7.36 -12.78
C LYS A 217 -18.69 -8.09 -14.07
N ASP A 218 -19.30 -9.27 -13.98
CA ASP A 218 -19.65 -10.05 -15.18
C ASP A 218 -20.76 -9.36 -15.99
N ILE A 219 -20.90 -9.71 -17.27
CA ILE A 219 -21.81 -9.11 -18.25
C ILE A 219 -23.27 -9.07 -17.79
N GLY A 220 -23.74 -10.05 -17.03
CA GLY A 220 -25.08 -10.07 -16.42
C GLY A 220 -25.27 -9.23 -15.15
N SER A 221 -24.27 -8.42 -14.75
CA SER A 221 -24.31 -7.64 -13.51
C SER A 221 -24.36 -6.14 -13.78
N ASN A 222 -24.86 -5.34 -12.85
CA ASN A 222 -24.80 -3.87 -12.90
C ASN A 222 -23.34 -3.37 -12.80
N GLY A 223 -22.62 -3.34 -13.92
CA GLY A 223 -21.25 -2.87 -14.06
C GLY A 223 -21.05 -2.17 -15.41
N ILE A 224 -19.82 -1.79 -15.71
CA ILE A 224 -19.45 -1.16 -16.98
C ILE A 224 -19.88 -2.05 -18.16
N LEU A 225 -19.73 -3.37 -18.04
CA LEU A 225 -20.00 -4.31 -19.14
C LEU A 225 -21.47 -4.46 -19.48
N SER A 226 -22.40 -4.11 -18.59
CA SER A 226 -23.84 -4.20 -18.85
C SER A 226 -24.35 -3.26 -19.97
N SER A 227 -23.53 -2.29 -20.37
CA SER A 227 -23.85 -1.32 -21.44
C SER A 227 -23.40 -1.79 -22.83
N TYR A 228 -22.77 -2.96 -22.94
CA TYR A 228 -22.23 -3.46 -24.20
C TYR A 228 -22.85 -4.81 -24.56
N ASP A 229 -23.13 -5.01 -25.86
CA ASP A 229 -23.57 -6.30 -26.38
C ASP A 229 -22.35 -7.23 -26.52
N LEU A 230 -22.17 -8.12 -25.56
CA LEU A 230 -21.00 -9.01 -25.44
C LEU A 230 -21.46 -10.47 -25.39
N PRO A 231 -20.67 -11.41 -25.96
CA PRO A 231 -21.01 -12.84 -25.96
C PRO A 231 -21.14 -13.43 -24.55
N ASP A 232 -22.03 -14.42 -24.40
CA ASP A 232 -22.23 -15.16 -23.13
C ASP A 232 -21.13 -16.17 -22.82
N ASP A 233 -20.23 -16.45 -23.75
CA ASP A 233 -19.11 -17.39 -23.58
C ASP A 233 -17.78 -16.64 -23.37
N GLU A 234 -16.65 -17.32 -23.49
CA GLU A 234 -15.30 -16.72 -23.43
C GLU A 234 -15.09 -15.77 -24.61
N PHE A 235 -14.52 -14.62 -24.34
CA PHE A 235 -14.15 -13.66 -25.38
C PHE A 235 -12.93 -12.84 -25.01
N ASP A 236 -12.33 -12.22 -26.02
CA ASP A 236 -11.19 -11.32 -25.93
C ASP A 236 -11.39 -10.20 -26.96
N THR A 237 -11.94 -9.10 -26.52
CA THR A 237 -12.36 -7.99 -27.38
C THR A 237 -11.86 -6.64 -26.89
N ARG A 238 -11.87 -5.65 -27.75
CA ARG A 238 -11.50 -4.27 -27.41
C ARG A 238 -12.71 -3.37 -27.49
N ILE A 239 -12.98 -2.67 -26.40
CA ILE A 239 -13.98 -1.60 -26.34
C ILE A 239 -13.29 -0.28 -26.68
N LYS A 240 -13.94 0.51 -27.53
CA LYS A 240 -13.63 1.91 -27.80
C LYS A 240 -14.91 2.68 -27.63
N THR A 241 -14.91 3.70 -26.80
CA THR A 241 -16.09 4.52 -26.56
C THR A 241 -15.68 5.95 -26.21
N THR A 242 -16.57 6.88 -26.48
CA THR A 242 -16.45 8.29 -26.06
C THR A 242 -17.38 8.54 -24.88
N LEU A 243 -16.79 8.80 -23.72
CA LEU A 243 -17.52 9.14 -22.50
C LEU A 243 -18.03 10.57 -22.57
N THR A 244 -19.28 10.80 -22.18
CA THR A 244 -19.89 12.13 -22.14
C THR A 244 -20.99 12.20 -21.08
N ARG A 245 -21.34 13.42 -20.64
CA ARG A 245 -22.55 13.68 -19.82
C ARG A 245 -23.68 14.31 -20.64
N ARG A 246 -23.48 14.47 -21.95
CA ARG A 246 -24.45 15.13 -22.83
C ARG A 246 -25.51 14.15 -23.34
N HIS A 247 -26.77 14.56 -23.25
CA HIS A 247 -27.93 13.86 -23.82
C HIS A 247 -28.39 14.60 -25.07
N THR A 248 -27.70 14.38 -26.20
CA THR A 248 -28.10 14.92 -27.52
C THR A 248 -28.70 13.81 -28.38
N LYS A 249 -29.35 14.18 -29.50
CA LYS A 249 -29.85 13.17 -30.46
C LYS A 249 -28.70 12.25 -30.93
N GLU A 250 -27.54 12.81 -31.17
CA GLU A 250 -26.33 12.09 -31.57
C GLU A 250 -25.88 11.11 -30.49
N THR A 251 -25.63 11.59 -29.26
CA THR A 251 -25.09 10.75 -28.19
C THR A 251 -26.04 9.65 -27.69
N VAL A 252 -27.34 9.87 -27.83
CA VAL A 252 -28.38 8.87 -27.50
C VAL A 252 -28.62 7.91 -28.66
N GLY A 253 -28.47 8.41 -29.93
CA GLY A 253 -28.68 7.63 -31.14
C GLY A 253 -27.58 6.60 -31.44
N ASP A 254 -26.37 6.84 -30.97
CA ASP A 254 -25.19 6.02 -31.29
C ASP A 254 -24.54 5.41 -30.00
N PRO A 255 -25.21 4.47 -29.34
CA PRO A 255 -24.70 3.84 -28.09
C PRO A 255 -23.42 3.03 -28.32
N ASP A 256 -23.12 2.61 -29.53
CA ASP A 256 -21.86 1.92 -29.89
C ASP A 256 -20.66 2.86 -29.86
N ILE A 257 -20.88 4.17 -30.03
CA ILE A 257 -19.80 5.18 -29.99
C ILE A 257 -19.74 5.87 -28.64
N TYR A 258 -20.92 6.22 -28.08
CA TYR A 258 -21.00 7.04 -26.89
C TYR A 258 -21.47 6.27 -25.65
N THR A 259 -20.76 6.45 -24.55
CA THR A 259 -21.20 6.03 -23.22
C THR A 259 -21.59 7.27 -22.40
N ILE A 260 -22.88 7.39 -22.07
CA ILE A 260 -23.40 8.51 -21.31
C ILE A 260 -23.22 8.23 -19.82
N LEU A 261 -22.39 9.03 -19.15
CA LEU A 261 -22.16 8.92 -17.71
C LEU A 261 -23.28 9.61 -16.93
N GLN A 262 -23.81 8.92 -15.92
CA GLN A 262 -24.78 9.49 -14.99
C GLN A 262 -24.15 10.67 -14.21
N PRO A 263 -24.94 11.68 -13.79
CA PRO A 263 -24.43 12.81 -13.00
C PRO A 263 -23.72 12.38 -11.71
N SER A 264 -24.16 11.29 -11.10
CA SER A 264 -23.58 10.72 -9.86
C SER A 264 -22.32 9.89 -10.10
N THR A 265 -21.92 9.62 -11.33
CA THR A 265 -20.71 8.85 -11.65
C THR A 265 -19.50 9.77 -11.55
N ASP A 266 -18.57 9.43 -10.67
CA ASP A 266 -17.30 10.15 -10.57
C ASP A 266 -16.48 9.99 -11.84
N PHE A 267 -16.14 11.12 -12.46
CA PHE A 267 -15.25 11.18 -13.62
C PHE A 267 -14.61 12.56 -13.71
N ASP A 268 -13.30 12.65 -13.51
CA ASP A 268 -12.55 13.89 -13.29
C ASP A 268 -12.13 14.58 -14.58
N PHE A 269 -12.31 13.93 -15.74
CA PHE A 269 -11.82 14.40 -17.03
C PHE A 269 -12.91 14.98 -17.94
N LEU A 270 -14.13 15.18 -17.41
CA LEU A 270 -15.24 15.86 -18.10
C LEU A 270 -15.62 17.12 -17.33
N ASP A 271 -15.48 18.28 -17.98
CA ASP A 271 -15.85 19.59 -17.46
C ASP A 271 -16.58 20.44 -18.54
N GLU A 272 -16.72 21.73 -18.32
CA GLU A 272 -17.34 22.64 -19.29
C GLU A 272 -16.53 22.79 -20.58
N LYS A 273 -15.20 22.59 -20.53
CA LYS A 273 -14.29 22.70 -21.68
C LYS A 273 -14.11 21.36 -22.37
N CYS A 274 -13.98 20.28 -21.59
CA CYS A 274 -13.82 18.91 -22.09
C CYS A 274 -15.12 18.13 -21.89
N ARG A 275 -15.97 18.08 -22.92
CA ARG A 275 -17.30 17.46 -22.86
C ARG A 275 -17.34 16.01 -23.35
N TYR A 276 -16.25 15.54 -23.95
CA TYR A 276 -16.08 14.23 -24.53
C TYR A 276 -14.71 13.68 -24.16
N TYR A 277 -14.63 12.41 -23.78
CA TYR A 277 -13.38 11.75 -23.41
C TYR A 277 -13.32 10.37 -24.06
N ASP A 278 -12.36 10.20 -24.98
CA ASP A 278 -12.18 8.94 -25.68
C ASP A 278 -11.41 7.96 -24.78
N ILE A 279 -11.93 6.76 -24.62
CA ILE A 279 -11.29 5.69 -23.87
C ILE A 279 -11.31 4.38 -24.64
N SER A 280 -10.22 3.64 -24.57
CA SER A 280 -10.12 2.32 -25.18
C SER A 280 -9.43 1.35 -24.25
N PHE A 281 -10.02 0.19 -24.05
CA PHE A 281 -9.49 -0.89 -23.23
C PHE A 281 -9.92 -2.26 -23.79
N ARG A 282 -9.15 -3.27 -23.45
CA ARG A 282 -9.40 -4.67 -23.81
C ARG A 282 -10.16 -5.33 -22.68
N ILE A 283 -11.14 -6.14 -22.99
CA ILE A 283 -11.85 -7.01 -22.05
C ILE A 283 -11.62 -8.45 -22.42
N VAL A 284 -11.23 -9.24 -21.44
CA VAL A 284 -11.13 -10.68 -21.56
C VAL A 284 -12.12 -11.35 -20.59
N ARG A 285 -12.94 -12.24 -21.08
CA ARG A 285 -13.81 -13.11 -20.28
C ARG A 285 -13.28 -14.52 -20.33
N ILE A 286 -12.94 -15.06 -19.16
CA ILE A 286 -12.23 -16.33 -19.02
C ILE A 286 -13.08 -17.29 -18.19
N ARG A 287 -13.28 -18.51 -18.67
CA ARG A 287 -13.93 -19.57 -17.91
C ARG A 287 -12.97 -20.17 -16.89
N LEU A 288 -13.44 -20.30 -15.65
CA LEU A 288 -12.72 -20.94 -14.57
C LEU A 288 -13.03 -22.45 -14.52
N GLU A 289 -12.20 -23.22 -13.82
CA GLU A 289 -12.35 -24.68 -13.68
C GLU A 289 -13.70 -25.10 -13.05
N ASN A 290 -14.25 -24.25 -12.17
CA ASN A 290 -15.55 -24.46 -11.55
C ASN A 290 -16.75 -24.07 -12.45
N GLY A 291 -16.50 -23.70 -13.71
CA GLY A 291 -17.52 -23.31 -14.69
C GLY A 291 -17.97 -21.84 -14.58
N SER A 292 -17.56 -21.08 -13.58
CA SER A 292 -17.84 -19.65 -13.49
C SER A 292 -16.94 -18.84 -14.42
N TYR A 293 -17.30 -17.56 -14.65
CA TYR A 293 -16.51 -16.66 -15.49
C TYR A 293 -15.87 -15.56 -14.67
N ILE A 294 -14.75 -15.05 -15.15
CA ILE A 294 -14.10 -13.84 -14.67
C ILE A 294 -13.89 -12.88 -15.85
N CYS A 295 -14.34 -11.64 -15.68
CA CYS A 295 -14.12 -10.56 -16.64
C CYS A 295 -12.98 -9.68 -16.15
N ILE A 296 -12.04 -9.33 -17.03
CA ILE A 296 -10.88 -8.48 -16.71
C ILE A 296 -10.77 -7.38 -17.78
N ALA A 297 -10.73 -6.14 -17.35
CA ALA A 297 -10.37 -5.00 -18.19
C ALA A 297 -8.86 -4.75 -18.12
N THR A 298 -8.26 -4.43 -19.27
CA THR A 298 -6.82 -4.12 -19.37
C THR A 298 -6.53 -3.20 -20.55
N ASN A 299 -5.45 -2.45 -20.50
CA ASN A 299 -4.90 -1.75 -21.66
C ASN A 299 -3.63 -2.42 -22.23
N LEU A 300 -3.29 -3.63 -21.73
CA LEU A 300 -2.23 -4.46 -22.30
C LEU A 300 -2.63 -4.97 -23.69
N SER A 301 -1.68 -5.01 -24.61
CA SER A 301 -1.93 -5.53 -25.94
C SER A 301 -2.03 -7.06 -25.95
N LYS A 302 -2.70 -7.62 -26.95
CA LYS A 302 -2.85 -9.07 -27.11
C LYS A 302 -1.55 -9.74 -27.55
N GLU A 303 -0.75 -8.99 -28.29
CA GLU A 303 0.55 -9.41 -28.81
C GLU A 303 1.59 -9.54 -27.69
N GLU A 304 1.54 -8.64 -26.71
CA GLU A 304 2.46 -8.62 -25.59
C GLU A 304 2.04 -9.56 -24.45
N PHE A 305 0.73 -9.59 -24.16
CA PHE A 305 0.16 -10.42 -23.10
C PHE A 305 -1.02 -11.25 -23.61
N SER A 306 -0.78 -12.56 -23.73
CA SER A 306 -1.83 -13.52 -24.07
C SER A 306 -2.88 -13.62 -22.95
N LEU A 307 -4.00 -14.28 -23.24
CA LEU A 307 -5.05 -14.56 -22.24
C LEU A 307 -4.51 -15.35 -21.03
N LYS A 308 -3.55 -16.27 -21.27
CA LYS A 308 -2.88 -17.03 -20.20
C LYS A 308 -2.05 -16.12 -19.29
N ASP A 309 -1.38 -15.12 -19.88
CA ASP A 309 -0.58 -14.15 -19.12
C ASP A 309 -1.45 -13.23 -18.28
N ILE A 310 -2.58 -12.75 -18.82
CA ILE A 310 -3.55 -11.96 -18.05
C ILE A 310 -4.09 -12.76 -16.86
N LYS A 311 -4.45 -14.05 -17.06
CA LYS A 311 -4.88 -14.93 -15.96
C LYS A 311 -3.80 -15.10 -14.90
N LYS A 312 -2.54 -15.28 -15.31
CA LYS A 312 -1.39 -15.40 -14.42
C LYS A 312 -1.15 -14.11 -13.63
N LEU A 313 -1.12 -12.96 -14.28
CA LEU A 313 -0.98 -11.65 -13.66
C LEU A 313 -2.07 -11.45 -12.60
N TYR A 314 -3.32 -11.65 -12.96
CA TYR A 314 -4.42 -11.46 -12.01
C TYR A 314 -4.31 -12.38 -10.78
N LYS A 315 -3.83 -13.62 -10.96
CA LYS A 315 -3.59 -14.55 -9.84
C LYS A 315 -2.50 -14.04 -8.89
N MET A 316 -1.48 -13.36 -9.39
CA MET A 316 -0.38 -12.83 -8.58
C MET A 316 -0.85 -11.72 -7.60
N ARG A 317 -1.93 -11.02 -7.90
CA ARG A 317 -2.53 -10.00 -7.01
C ARG A 317 -2.79 -10.51 -5.59
N TRP A 318 -3.14 -11.78 -5.42
CA TRP A 318 -3.46 -12.38 -4.12
C TRP A 318 -2.32 -12.32 -3.09
N SER A 319 -1.10 -12.01 -3.51
CA SER A 319 0.03 -11.84 -2.59
C SER A 319 -0.17 -10.65 -1.64
N GLU A 320 -0.91 -9.61 -2.05
CA GLU A 320 -1.23 -8.45 -1.21
C GLU A 320 -2.13 -8.81 -0.02
N GLU A 321 -3.09 -9.69 -0.20
CA GLU A 321 -3.95 -10.15 0.90
C GLU A 321 -3.14 -10.84 2.01
N THR A 322 -2.09 -11.57 1.64
CA THR A 322 -1.15 -12.15 2.60
C THR A 322 -0.34 -11.06 3.31
N SER A 323 0.11 -10.04 2.58
CA SER A 323 0.88 -8.94 3.16
C SER A 323 0.10 -8.14 4.20
N PHE A 324 -1.19 -7.86 3.95
CA PHE A 324 -2.07 -7.22 4.94
C PHE A 324 -2.24 -8.06 6.22
N ARG A 325 -2.32 -9.39 6.10
CA ARG A 325 -2.37 -10.27 7.27
C ARG A 325 -1.08 -10.19 8.09
N GLU A 326 0.06 -10.21 7.43
CA GLU A 326 1.38 -10.06 8.07
C GLU A 326 1.56 -8.69 8.70
N LEU A 327 1.17 -7.63 8.03
CA LEU A 327 1.18 -6.27 8.56
C LEU A 327 0.32 -6.14 9.82
N LYS A 328 -0.89 -6.69 9.81
CA LYS A 328 -1.80 -6.62 10.95
C LYS A 328 -1.31 -7.40 12.15
N TYR A 329 -0.90 -8.63 11.97
CA TYR A 329 -0.68 -9.56 13.07
C TYR A 329 0.79 -9.81 13.39
N THR A 330 1.67 -9.84 12.40
CA THR A 330 3.11 -10.10 12.61
C THR A 330 3.85 -8.81 12.93
N ILE A 331 3.65 -7.77 12.16
CA ILE A 331 4.17 -6.43 12.45
C ILE A 331 3.42 -5.78 13.62
N GLY A 332 2.16 -6.13 13.82
CA GLY A 332 1.37 -5.70 14.96
C GLY A 332 0.61 -4.39 14.74
N LEU A 333 0.14 -4.14 13.52
CA LEU A 333 -0.68 -2.96 13.20
C LEU A 333 -1.97 -2.88 14.02
N VAL A 334 -2.47 -3.99 14.55
CA VAL A 334 -3.65 -4.02 15.43
C VAL A 334 -3.38 -3.54 16.87
N ASN A 335 -2.12 -3.33 17.22
CA ASN A 335 -1.71 -2.91 18.57
C ASN A 335 -1.50 -1.40 18.63
N TRP A 336 -2.46 -0.67 19.16
CA TRP A 336 -2.46 0.79 19.16
C TRP A 336 -2.02 1.40 20.48
N HIS A 337 -1.22 2.48 20.41
CA HIS A 337 -0.73 3.23 21.55
C HIS A 337 -1.44 4.58 21.71
N SER A 338 -2.38 4.90 20.83
CA SER A 338 -3.19 6.12 20.87
C SER A 338 -4.57 5.88 20.28
N SER A 339 -5.54 6.70 20.72
CA SER A 339 -6.87 6.81 20.13
C SER A 339 -7.05 8.09 19.29
N LYS A 340 -6.00 8.89 19.11
CA LYS A 340 -6.06 10.12 18.31
C LYS A 340 -5.65 9.83 16.86
N TYR A 341 -6.46 10.26 15.90
CA TYR A 341 -6.32 9.97 14.49
C TYR A 341 -4.92 10.27 13.93
N ASP A 342 -4.39 11.48 14.14
CA ASP A 342 -3.05 11.84 13.67
C ASP A 342 -1.95 10.89 14.18
N ARG A 343 -2.09 10.42 15.44
CA ARG A 343 -1.14 9.46 16.01
C ARG A 343 -1.31 8.06 15.45
N ILE A 344 -2.54 7.70 15.07
CA ILE A 344 -2.81 6.43 14.38
C ILE A 344 -2.16 6.44 13.01
N LEU A 345 -2.25 7.54 12.26
CA LEU A 345 -1.57 7.70 10.97
C LEU A 345 -0.05 7.52 11.10
N GLN A 346 0.57 8.10 12.14
CA GLN A 346 2.00 7.92 12.43
C GLN A 346 2.33 6.44 12.69
N GLU A 347 1.50 5.73 13.47
CA GLU A 347 1.72 4.29 13.74
C GLU A 347 1.56 3.44 12.48
N ILE A 348 0.60 3.75 11.62
CA ILE A 348 0.42 3.05 10.33
C ILE A 348 1.67 3.20 9.47
N ALA A 349 2.14 4.43 9.25
CA ALA A 349 3.32 4.69 8.45
C ALA A 349 4.58 4.00 9.03
N ALA A 350 4.77 4.05 10.34
CA ALA A 350 5.87 3.35 11.01
C ALA A 350 5.80 1.82 10.82
N ARG A 351 4.60 1.21 10.89
CA ARG A 351 4.41 -0.22 10.67
C ARG A 351 4.61 -0.62 9.20
N MET A 352 4.13 0.19 8.26
CA MET A 352 4.36 0.00 6.83
C MET A 352 5.86 0.03 6.49
N LEU A 353 6.58 1.00 7.04
CA LEU A 353 8.02 1.12 6.83
C LEU A 353 8.77 -0.07 7.43
N LEU A 354 8.45 -0.48 8.66
CA LEU A 354 9.06 -1.66 9.28
C LEU A 354 8.75 -2.95 8.49
N TYR A 355 7.52 -3.09 7.97
CA TYR A 355 7.15 -4.21 7.11
C TYR A 355 8.08 -4.25 5.89
N ASN A 356 8.23 -3.16 5.18
CA ASN A 356 9.10 -3.07 4.00
C ASN A 356 10.56 -3.42 4.35
N PHE A 357 11.07 -2.90 5.45
CA PHE A 357 12.43 -3.24 5.91
C PHE A 357 12.57 -4.75 6.12
N CYS A 358 11.64 -5.39 6.84
CA CYS A 358 11.69 -6.82 7.13
C CYS A 358 11.53 -7.68 5.88
N GLU A 359 10.64 -7.32 4.95
CA GLU A 359 10.46 -8.05 3.70
C GLU A 359 11.69 -7.97 2.80
N LEU A 360 12.31 -6.81 2.68
CA LEU A 360 13.55 -6.65 1.92
C LEU A 360 14.67 -7.52 2.51
N VAL A 361 14.81 -7.59 3.83
CA VAL A 361 15.79 -8.47 4.49
C VAL A 361 15.48 -9.95 4.19
N THR A 362 14.23 -10.37 4.37
CA THR A 362 13.83 -11.78 4.14
C THR A 362 13.94 -12.21 2.68
N SER A 363 13.65 -11.31 1.74
CA SER A 363 13.78 -11.58 0.31
C SER A 363 15.22 -11.84 -0.12
N HIS A 364 16.20 -11.28 0.60
CA HIS A 364 17.63 -11.46 0.34
C HIS A 364 18.27 -12.57 1.20
N ALA A 365 17.53 -13.15 2.12
CA ALA A 365 18.00 -14.29 2.89
C ALA A 365 17.87 -15.58 2.07
N VAL A 366 18.98 -16.09 1.56
CA VAL A 366 19.01 -17.31 0.71
C VAL A 366 19.02 -18.53 1.61
N ILE A 367 18.00 -19.37 1.49
CA ILE A 367 17.99 -20.69 2.14
C ILE A 367 18.81 -21.67 1.28
N GLN A 368 19.93 -22.16 1.83
CA GLN A 368 20.67 -23.24 1.18
C GLN A 368 19.92 -24.55 1.40
N THR A 369 19.26 -25.05 0.35
CA THR A 369 18.66 -26.37 0.35
C THR A 369 19.65 -27.38 -0.22
N ALA A 370 19.89 -28.48 0.50
CA ALA A 370 20.64 -29.60 -0.04
C ALA A 370 19.89 -30.20 -1.27
N GLU A 371 20.64 -30.62 -2.27
CA GLU A 371 20.08 -31.37 -3.42
C GLU A 371 19.33 -32.63 -2.88
N ASN A 372 18.05 -32.79 -3.21
CA ASN A 372 17.14 -33.88 -2.79
C ASN A 372 16.26 -33.64 -1.55
N VAL A 373 15.97 -32.43 -1.12
CA VAL A 373 15.00 -32.18 -0.03
C VAL A 373 13.57 -32.22 -0.57
N LYS A 374 12.69 -33.04 0.07
CA LYS A 374 11.26 -33.15 -0.26
C LYS A 374 10.42 -31.89 0.02
N HIS A 375 10.97 -30.93 0.78
CA HIS A 375 10.24 -29.76 1.26
C HIS A 375 10.91 -28.46 0.81
N VAL A 376 10.12 -27.52 0.31
CA VAL A 376 10.56 -26.14 0.06
C VAL A 376 10.53 -25.41 1.38
N TYR A 377 11.70 -25.08 1.90
CA TYR A 377 11.82 -24.26 3.12
C TYR A 377 11.52 -22.80 2.80
N LYS A 378 10.74 -22.16 3.67
CA LYS A 378 10.47 -20.72 3.63
C LYS A 378 10.91 -20.12 4.95
N ILE A 379 11.43 -18.89 4.88
CA ILE A 379 11.76 -18.11 6.08
C ILE A 379 10.48 -17.86 6.88
N ASN A 380 10.57 -18.05 8.18
CA ASN A 380 9.50 -17.66 9.09
C ASN A 380 9.54 -16.13 9.28
N PHE A 381 8.62 -15.43 8.60
CA PHE A 381 8.55 -13.98 8.62
C PHE A 381 8.41 -13.39 10.04
N ALA A 382 7.63 -14.04 10.92
CA ALA A 382 7.46 -13.56 12.29
C ALA A 382 8.77 -13.62 13.10
N THR A 383 9.56 -14.67 12.92
CA THR A 383 10.88 -14.77 13.54
C THR A 383 11.84 -13.74 12.94
N ALA A 384 11.84 -13.57 11.63
CA ALA A 384 12.66 -12.58 10.94
C ALA A 384 12.34 -11.15 11.39
N VAL A 385 11.07 -10.78 11.59
CA VAL A 385 10.66 -9.48 12.14
C VAL A 385 11.26 -9.24 13.53
N ASN A 386 11.23 -10.24 14.41
CA ASN A 386 11.84 -10.10 15.75
C ASN A 386 13.36 -9.91 15.68
N ILE A 387 14.03 -10.64 14.79
CA ILE A 387 15.47 -10.50 14.58
C ILE A 387 15.79 -9.10 14.00
N CYS A 388 15.05 -8.64 13.01
CA CYS A 388 15.20 -7.31 12.43
C CYS A 388 15.01 -6.19 13.47
N ARG A 389 14.01 -6.31 14.34
CA ARG A 389 13.79 -5.36 15.44
C ARG A 389 14.98 -5.35 16.42
N ALA A 390 15.48 -6.51 16.80
CA ALA A 390 16.65 -6.62 17.66
C ALA A 390 17.89 -5.98 17.02
N TYR A 391 18.11 -6.23 15.73
CA TYR A 391 19.20 -5.66 14.96
C TYR A 391 19.09 -4.13 14.82
N LEU A 392 17.92 -3.61 14.52
CA LEU A 392 17.69 -2.16 14.41
C LEU A 392 17.93 -1.46 15.75
N LYS A 393 17.58 -2.11 16.87
CA LYS A 393 17.77 -1.58 18.22
C LYS A 393 19.23 -1.63 18.68
N ASN A 394 19.84 -2.81 18.59
CA ASN A 394 21.10 -3.11 19.27
C ASN A 394 22.31 -3.13 18.32
N GLY A 395 22.07 -3.13 17.00
CA GLY A 395 23.11 -3.47 16.04
C GLY A 395 23.44 -4.97 16.05
N GLY A 396 24.63 -5.32 15.61
CA GLY A 396 25.13 -6.68 15.58
C GLY A 396 25.91 -6.95 14.29
N ASP A 397 26.54 -8.11 14.21
CA ASP A 397 27.19 -8.57 13.00
C ASP A 397 26.15 -8.99 11.96
N GLU A 398 26.16 -8.36 10.79
CA GLU A 398 25.18 -8.58 9.75
C GLU A 398 25.20 -10.01 9.20
N THR A 399 26.36 -10.67 9.24
CA THR A 399 26.49 -12.06 8.79
C THR A 399 25.78 -13.00 9.77
N GLU A 400 25.96 -12.80 11.06
CA GLU A 400 25.28 -13.57 12.09
C GLU A 400 23.76 -13.36 12.04
N ILE A 401 23.32 -12.13 11.85
CA ILE A 401 21.88 -11.78 11.72
C ILE A 401 21.27 -12.50 10.52
N MET A 402 21.91 -12.46 9.36
CA MET A 402 21.40 -13.14 8.16
C MET A 402 21.40 -14.66 8.32
N LEU A 403 22.42 -15.24 8.92
CA LEU A 403 22.45 -16.68 9.25
C LEU A 403 21.36 -17.09 10.23
N LEU A 404 21.07 -16.23 11.22
CA LEU A 404 20.00 -16.47 12.18
C LEU A 404 18.62 -16.48 11.50
N ILE A 405 18.36 -15.53 10.56
CA ILE A 405 17.14 -15.49 9.76
C ILE A 405 17.00 -16.73 8.86
N GLN A 406 18.09 -17.16 8.24
CA GLN A 406 18.11 -18.36 7.38
C GLN A 406 17.84 -19.66 8.15
N ARG A 407 18.28 -19.72 9.40
CA ARG A 407 18.16 -20.91 10.26
C ARG A 407 16.74 -21.13 10.79
N HIS A 408 15.98 -20.06 10.94
CA HIS A 408 14.64 -20.06 11.54
C HIS A 408 13.55 -19.63 10.55
#